data_cfaf77327da925a84eab10ef369a7c90
#
_entry.id   cfaf77327da925a84eab10ef369a7c90
#
_cell.length_a   1.000
_cell.length_b   1.000
_cell.length_c   1.000
_cell.angle_alpha   90.00
_cell.angle_beta   90.00
_cell.angle_gamma   90.00
#
_symmetry.space_group_name_H-M   'P 1'
#
loop_
_entity.id
_entity.type
_entity.pdbx_description
1 polymer ?
#
loop_
_entity_poly.entity_id
_entity_poly.type
_entity_poly.pdbx_seq_one_letter_code
_entity_poly.pdbx_strand_id
1 'polypeptide(L)'
;LKEKCRRIYEAVDMSVAADFEMIYAQFLKHSYSSTISANFLERLNSGYIYAEDTAPLIYLRLLLGKKYNFSEIRHVIIDEFQDYSYIEKIVISMIFKKCHMTLLGDVNQKINYYIEKAPDKDIFVNARSIKLDKSYRSTYQIAKFCNDMLQDNLDIKYFNRQGSEPQIITIDSFNLDSLSSVIKDIVSKYVLAGYRSIAVITRTESFAKQLQPYLKDVKISRVTEKNTSYTYGSVLMPSYLTKGLEFDAVIVIDALNDKFKKEEERNLFYT
;
A
#
# COMPACT_ATOMS: atom_id res chain seq x y z
N LEU A 1 -1.47 -1.21 -24.78
CA LEU A 1 -0.04 -1.47 -24.51
C LEU A 1 0.52 -2.55 -25.44
N LYS A 2 -0.11 -3.74 -25.56
CA LYS A 2 0.33 -4.83 -26.44
C LYS A 2 0.58 -4.37 -27.88
N GLU A 3 -0.34 -3.61 -28.47
CA GLU A 3 -0.24 -3.14 -29.86
C GLU A 3 0.88 -2.12 -30.04
N LYS A 4 1.07 -1.20 -29.07
CA LYS A 4 2.17 -0.23 -29.09
C LYS A 4 3.54 -0.91 -28.89
N CYS A 5 3.65 -1.86 -27.97
CA CYS A 5 4.88 -2.64 -27.79
C CYS A 5 5.20 -3.49 -29.02
N ARG A 6 4.20 -4.06 -29.69
CA ARG A 6 4.38 -4.83 -30.92
C ARG A 6 4.96 -3.99 -32.05
N ARG A 7 4.49 -2.74 -32.24
CA ARG A 7 5.04 -1.82 -33.26
C ARG A 7 6.49 -1.44 -32.98
N ILE A 8 6.85 -1.26 -31.70
CA ILE A 8 8.24 -1.01 -31.28
C ILE A 8 9.09 -2.27 -31.52
N TYR A 9 8.55 -3.45 -31.21
CA TYR A 9 9.19 -4.74 -31.45
C TYR A 9 9.49 -4.96 -32.94
N GLU A 10 8.54 -4.66 -33.82
CA GLU A 10 8.69 -4.79 -35.29
C GLU A 10 9.69 -3.77 -35.85
N ALA A 11 9.94 -2.66 -35.16
CA ALA A 11 10.89 -1.61 -35.58
C ALA A 11 12.33 -1.84 -35.09
N VAL A 12 12.55 -2.79 -34.14
CA VAL A 12 13.88 -3.12 -33.61
C VAL A 12 14.42 -4.34 -34.33
N ASP A 13 15.53 -4.18 -35.06
CA ASP A 13 16.24 -5.30 -35.64
C ASP A 13 16.82 -6.21 -34.53
N MET A 14 16.28 -7.40 -34.41
CA MET A 14 16.57 -8.37 -33.34
C MET A 14 17.99 -8.94 -33.39
N SER A 15 18.82 -8.57 -34.38
CA SER A 15 20.20 -9.02 -34.51
C SER A 15 21.18 -8.36 -33.53
N VAL A 16 20.75 -7.27 -32.86
CA VAL A 16 21.54 -6.57 -31.82
C VAL A 16 21.02 -7.01 -30.46
N ALA A 17 21.93 -7.28 -29.52
CA ALA A 17 21.59 -7.53 -28.11
C ALA A 17 20.68 -6.39 -27.64
N ALA A 18 19.39 -6.67 -27.50
CA ALA A 18 18.38 -5.64 -27.32
C ALA A 18 18.62 -4.93 -25.97
N ASP A 19 18.94 -3.66 -26.04
CA ASP A 19 18.95 -2.78 -24.89
C ASP A 19 17.50 -2.46 -24.51
N PHE A 20 16.95 -3.27 -23.60
CA PHE A 20 15.56 -3.18 -23.18
C PHE A 20 15.24 -1.82 -22.55
N GLU A 21 16.22 -1.22 -21.90
CA GLU A 21 16.10 0.06 -21.24
C GLU A 21 15.97 1.18 -22.28
N MET A 22 16.72 1.12 -23.37
CA MET A 22 16.60 2.07 -24.47
C MET A 22 15.28 1.91 -25.24
N ILE A 23 14.81 0.68 -25.45
CA ILE A 23 13.49 0.44 -26.04
C ILE A 23 12.39 1.02 -25.16
N TYR A 24 12.49 0.83 -23.85
CA TYR A 24 11.53 1.40 -22.89
C TYR A 24 11.58 2.93 -22.89
N ALA A 25 12.77 3.53 -22.91
CA ALA A 25 12.93 4.99 -23.04
C ALA A 25 12.28 5.53 -24.32
N GLN A 26 12.44 4.85 -25.44
CA GLN A 26 11.74 5.23 -26.68
C GLN A 26 10.23 5.10 -26.56
N PHE A 27 9.73 4.04 -25.92
CA PHE A 27 8.31 3.90 -25.63
C PHE A 27 7.79 5.06 -24.77
N LEU A 28 8.49 5.44 -23.70
CA LEU A 28 8.15 6.59 -22.86
C LEU A 28 8.11 7.89 -23.66
N LYS A 29 9.08 8.11 -24.53
CA LYS A 29 9.16 9.28 -25.40
C LYS A 29 7.95 9.39 -26.33
N HIS A 30 7.57 8.30 -26.97
CA HIS A 30 6.47 8.29 -27.94
C HIS A 30 5.09 8.28 -27.31
N SER A 31 4.94 7.62 -26.16
CA SER A 31 3.64 7.42 -25.49
C SER A 31 3.28 8.53 -24.52
N TYR A 32 4.28 9.22 -23.97
CA TYR A 32 4.10 10.27 -22.96
C TYR A 32 4.83 11.55 -23.35
N SER A 33 6.15 11.68 -23.06
CA SER A 33 6.93 12.87 -23.42
C SER A 33 8.44 12.60 -23.43
N SER A 34 9.17 13.48 -24.14
CA SER A 34 10.63 13.47 -24.14
C SER A 34 11.22 13.69 -22.76
N THR A 35 10.56 14.49 -21.92
CA THR A 35 11.00 14.78 -20.54
C THR A 35 10.94 13.54 -19.65
N ILE A 36 9.86 12.76 -19.73
CA ILE A 36 9.72 11.52 -18.96
C ILE A 36 10.80 10.52 -19.37
N SER A 37 11.03 10.37 -20.67
CA SER A 37 12.09 9.52 -21.22
C SER A 37 13.49 9.95 -20.75
N ALA A 38 13.79 11.25 -20.79
CA ALA A 38 15.08 11.78 -20.34
C ALA A 38 15.30 11.55 -18.85
N ASN A 39 14.28 11.80 -18.03
CA ASN A 39 14.34 11.55 -16.58
C ASN A 39 14.55 10.06 -16.24
N PHE A 40 13.93 9.15 -17.01
CA PHE A 40 14.17 7.72 -16.86
C PHE A 40 15.61 7.36 -17.16
N LEU A 41 16.19 7.85 -18.29
CA LEU A 41 17.56 7.59 -18.65
C LEU A 41 18.58 8.19 -17.66
N GLU A 42 18.32 9.37 -17.11
CA GLU A 42 19.14 9.98 -16.08
C GLU A 42 19.19 9.11 -14.82
N ARG A 43 18.04 8.63 -14.36
CA ARG A 43 17.97 7.70 -13.23
C ARG A 43 18.72 6.40 -13.50
N LEU A 44 18.50 5.81 -14.68
CA LEU A 44 19.19 4.59 -15.10
C LEU A 44 20.70 4.76 -15.08
N ASN A 45 21.22 5.86 -15.62
CA ASN A 45 22.65 6.19 -15.60
C ASN A 45 23.18 6.41 -14.18
N SER A 46 22.33 6.82 -13.24
CA SER A 46 22.64 6.95 -11.81
C SER A 46 22.54 5.62 -11.05
N GLY A 47 22.23 4.52 -11.73
CA GLY A 47 22.22 3.17 -11.18
C GLY A 47 20.90 2.79 -10.46
N TYR A 48 19.82 3.51 -10.68
CA TYR A 48 18.51 3.17 -10.09
C TYR A 48 17.36 3.42 -11.06
N ILE A 49 16.25 2.70 -10.83
CA ILE A 49 14.97 2.89 -11.51
C ILE A 49 13.86 3.03 -10.46
N TYR A 50 12.77 3.70 -10.80
CA TYR A 50 11.62 3.78 -9.91
C TYR A 50 10.83 2.47 -9.92
N ALA A 51 10.11 2.22 -8.82
CA ALA A 51 9.28 1.03 -8.67
C ALA A 51 8.24 0.91 -9.80
N GLU A 52 7.64 2.02 -10.21
CA GLU A 52 6.66 2.09 -11.30
C GLU A 52 7.22 1.73 -12.68
N ASP A 53 8.52 1.88 -12.90
CA ASP A 53 9.20 1.50 -14.15
C ASP A 53 9.56 0.00 -14.18
N THR A 54 9.65 -0.64 -13.01
CA THR A 54 10.17 -2.02 -12.87
C THR A 54 9.28 -3.04 -13.58
N ALA A 55 7.99 -3.05 -13.29
CA ALA A 55 7.06 -4.01 -13.89
C ALA A 55 6.90 -3.81 -15.41
N PRO A 56 6.76 -2.57 -15.95
CA PRO A 56 6.79 -2.34 -17.39
C PRO A 56 8.07 -2.84 -18.08
N LEU A 57 9.24 -2.64 -17.47
CA LEU A 57 10.51 -3.15 -18.02
C LEU A 57 10.56 -4.67 -18.04
N ILE A 58 10.16 -5.34 -16.96
CA ILE A 58 10.10 -6.80 -16.92
C ILE A 58 9.09 -7.32 -17.96
N TYR A 59 7.94 -6.66 -18.08
CA TYR A 59 6.93 -7.01 -19.09
C TYR A 59 7.50 -6.92 -20.49
N LEU A 60 8.21 -5.83 -20.80
CA LEU A 60 8.86 -5.65 -22.10
C LEU A 60 9.88 -6.77 -22.37
N ARG A 61 10.73 -7.09 -21.41
CA ARG A 61 11.72 -8.19 -21.50
C ARG A 61 11.05 -9.54 -21.78
N LEU A 62 9.92 -9.82 -21.11
CA LEU A 62 9.14 -11.05 -21.35
C LEU A 62 8.55 -11.09 -22.74
N LEU A 63 8.00 -9.96 -23.25
CA LEU A 63 7.47 -9.85 -24.61
C LEU A 63 8.54 -10.05 -25.68
N LEU A 64 9.77 -9.59 -25.42
CA LEU A 64 10.92 -9.73 -26.30
C LEU A 64 11.63 -11.09 -26.15
N GLY A 65 10.99 -12.06 -25.51
CA GLY A 65 11.44 -13.45 -25.46
C GLY A 65 12.42 -13.77 -24.32
N LYS A 66 12.71 -12.82 -23.41
CA LYS A 66 13.49 -13.15 -22.21
C LYS A 66 12.73 -14.15 -21.34
N LYS A 67 13.38 -15.24 -20.99
CA LYS A 67 12.80 -16.28 -20.15
C LYS A 67 13.43 -16.20 -18.77
N TYR A 68 12.58 -16.26 -17.75
CA TYR A 68 13.01 -16.44 -16.37
C TYR A 68 12.76 -17.90 -15.97
N ASN A 69 13.76 -18.53 -15.39
CA ASN A 69 13.65 -19.91 -14.98
C ASN A 69 13.40 -20.01 -13.47
N PHE A 70 12.17 -20.32 -13.11
CA PHE A 70 11.76 -20.61 -11.73
C PHE A 70 11.14 -22.03 -11.66
N SER A 71 11.73 -22.98 -12.38
CA SER A 71 11.20 -24.35 -12.50
C SER A 71 11.08 -25.10 -11.17
N GLU A 72 11.82 -24.70 -10.15
CA GLU A 72 11.76 -25.28 -8.82
C GLU A 72 10.57 -24.77 -7.99
N ILE A 73 10.01 -23.61 -8.35
CA ILE A 73 8.85 -23.04 -7.65
C ILE A 73 7.60 -23.74 -8.16
N ARG A 74 6.87 -24.35 -7.24
CA ARG A 74 5.61 -25.05 -7.54
C ARG A 74 4.38 -24.29 -7.12
N HIS A 75 4.51 -23.45 -6.10
CA HIS A 75 3.40 -22.66 -5.56
C HIS A 75 3.89 -21.26 -5.21
N VAL A 76 3.15 -20.25 -5.63
CA VAL A 76 3.36 -18.85 -5.32
C VAL A 76 2.21 -18.36 -4.48
N ILE A 77 2.50 -17.76 -3.34
CA ILE A 77 1.52 -17.14 -2.46
C ILE A 77 1.80 -15.64 -2.48
N ILE A 78 0.78 -14.84 -2.78
CA ILE A 78 0.88 -13.39 -2.83
C ILE A 78 -0.13 -12.83 -1.85
N ASP A 79 0.36 -12.10 -0.87
CA ASP A 79 -0.46 -11.36 0.07
C ASP A 79 -0.63 -9.92 -0.39
N GLU A 80 -1.67 -9.23 0.13
CA GLU A 80 -2.01 -7.84 -0.22
C GLU A 80 -2.14 -7.61 -1.73
N PHE A 81 -2.70 -8.60 -2.43
CA PHE A 81 -2.75 -8.64 -3.90
C PHE A 81 -3.51 -7.45 -4.52
N GLN A 82 -4.40 -6.80 -3.78
CA GLN A 82 -5.12 -5.61 -4.23
C GLN A 82 -4.21 -4.41 -4.49
N ASP A 83 -2.99 -4.38 -3.94
CA ASP A 83 -2.04 -3.28 -4.14
C ASP A 83 -1.15 -3.43 -5.38
N TYR A 84 -1.20 -4.60 -6.02
CA TYR A 84 -0.45 -4.81 -7.27
C TYR A 84 -1.16 -4.15 -8.44
N SER A 85 -0.39 -3.41 -9.24
CA SER A 85 -0.86 -2.83 -10.49
C SER A 85 -1.24 -3.91 -11.51
N TYR A 86 -2.05 -3.55 -12.50
CA TYR A 86 -2.46 -4.47 -13.57
C TYR A 86 -1.26 -5.09 -14.29
N ILE A 87 -0.22 -4.28 -14.56
CA ILE A 87 0.98 -4.77 -15.25
C ILE A 87 1.81 -5.71 -14.36
N GLU A 88 1.90 -5.45 -13.05
CA GLU A 88 2.55 -6.36 -12.10
C GLU A 88 1.84 -7.71 -12.06
N LYS A 89 0.52 -7.72 -12.03
CA LYS A 89 -0.29 -8.95 -12.08
C LYS A 89 -0.05 -9.74 -13.35
N ILE A 90 0.02 -9.07 -14.51
CA ILE A 90 0.37 -9.72 -15.79
C ILE A 90 1.78 -10.32 -15.73
N VAL A 91 2.77 -9.55 -15.27
CA VAL A 91 4.16 -10.00 -15.16
C VAL A 91 4.26 -11.24 -14.29
N ILE A 92 3.63 -11.23 -13.11
CA ILE A 92 3.58 -12.38 -12.20
C ILE A 92 2.95 -13.60 -12.90
N SER A 93 1.83 -13.43 -13.58
CA SER A 93 1.14 -14.51 -14.29
C SER A 93 1.99 -15.12 -15.42
N MET A 94 2.78 -14.28 -16.10
CA MET A 94 3.68 -14.73 -17.17
C MET A 94 4.91 -15.47 -16.63
N ILE A 95 5.52 -14.96 -15.57
CA ILE A 95 6.72 -15.55 -14.96
C ILE A 95 6.38 -16.90 -14.32
N PHE A 96 5.30 -16.96 -13.57
CA PHE A 96 4.90 -18.14 -12.79
C PHE A 96 3.78 -18.97 -13.47
N LYS A 97 3.72 -18.94 -14.79
CA LYS A 97 2.68 -19.60 -15.61
C LYS A 97 2.46 -21.09 -15.27
N LYS A 98 3.50 -21.77 -14.77
CA LYS A 98 3.46 -23.22 -14.45
C LYS A 98 3.24 -23.49 -12.95
N CYS A 99 3.12 -22.46 -12.14
CA CYS A 99 2.96 -22.58 -10.69
C CYS A 99 1.48 -22.55 -10.30
N HIS A 100 1.15 -23.24 -9.22
CA HIS A 100 -0.09 -22.93 -8.51
C HIS A 100 0.02 -21.59 -7.83
N MET A 101 -1.07 -20.84 -7.77
CA MET A 101 -1.09 -19.52 -7.14
C MET A 101 -2.19 -19.42 -6.09
N THR A 102 -1.86 -18.82 -4.97
CA THR A 102 -2.82 -18.36 -3.95
C THR A 102 -2.67 -16.85 -3.82
N LEU A 103 -3.73 -16.12 -4.15
CA LEU A 103 -3.75 -14.67 -4.12
C LEU A 103 -4.66 -14.24 -2.97
N LEU A 104 -4.09 -13.52 -2.01
CA LEU A 104 -4.78 -13.04 -0.82
C LEU A 104 -4.89 -11.53 -0.90
N GLY A 105 -6.05 -10.99 -0.55
CA GLY A 105 -6.24 -9.54 -0.59
C GLY A 105 -7.59 -9.10 -0.06
N ASP A 106 -7.66 -7.86 0.36
CA ASP A 106 -8.86 -7.16 0.77
C ASP A 106 -9.06 -5.92 -0.09
N VAL A 107 -10.09 -5.92 -0.93
CA VAL A 107 -10.37 -4.81 -1.85
C VAL A 107 -10.63 -3.49 -1.13
N ASN A 108 -11.06 -3.54 0.14
CA ASN A 108 -11.35 -2.36 0.96
C ASN A 108 -10.10 -1.77 1.61
N GLN A 109 -9.00 -2.53 1.65
CA GLN A 109 -7.69 -2.09 2.17
C GLN A 109 -6.74 -1.64 1.05
N LYS A 110 -7.26 -1.30 -0.11
CA LYS A 110 -6.45 -0.81 -1.23
C LYS A 110 -5.92 0.59 -0.93
N ILE A 111 -4.61 0.75 -0.85
CA ILE A 111 -3.93 2.03 -0.57
C ILE A 111 -3.59 2.77 -1.87
N ASN A 112 -3.23 2.04 -2.92
CA ASN A 112 -2.78 2.63 -4.17
C ASN A 112 -3.94 2.80 -5.17
N TYR A 113 -4.45 4.03 -5.28
CA TYR A 113 -5.64 4.37 -6.09
C TYR A 113 -5.34 4.63 -7.56
N TYR A 114 -4.08 4.89 -7.90
CA TYR A 114 -3.65 5.03 -9.30
C TYR A 114 -3.64 3.69 -10.04
N ILE A 115 -3.88 2.59 -9.32
CA ILE A 115 -4.01 1.26 -9.91
C ILE A 115 -5.43 1.11 -10.43
N GLU A 116 -5.59 1.00 -11.76
CA GLU A 116 -6.88 0.77 -12.41
C GLU A 116 -7.60 -0.46 -11.80
N LYS A 117 -8.93 -0.35 -11.65
CA LYS A 117 -9.82 -1.48 -11.31
C LYS A 117 -9.93 -2.45 -12.51
N ALA A 118 -8.81 -2.98 -12.98
CA ALA A 118 -8.88 -4.01 -14.02
C ALA A 118 -9.35 -5.33 -13.39
N PRO A 119 -10.28 -6.05 -14.00
CA PRO A 119 -10.79 -7.28 -13.44
C PRO A 119 -9.70 -8.35 -13.41
N ASP A 120 -9.35 -8.82 -12.23
CA ASP A 120 -8.35 -9.90 -12.04
C ASP A 120 -8.73 -11.19 -12.78
N LYS A 121 -10.02 -11.38 -13.07
CA LYS A 121 -10.56 -12.49 -13.84
C LYS A 121 -9.99 -12.60 -15.25
N ASP A 122 -9.59 -11.48 -15.87
CA ASP A 122 -9.01 -11.48 -17.21
C ASP A 122 -7.57 -12.01 -17.22
N ILE A 123 -6.87 -11.90 -16.09
CA ILE A 123 -5.50 -12.39 -15.92
C ILE A 123 -5.50 -13.83 -15.42
N PHE A 124 -6.37 -14.15 -14.46
CA PHE A 124 -6.45 -15.44 -13.76
C PHE A 124 -7.76 -16.16 -14.09
N VAL A 125 -7.94 -16.51 -15.36
CA VAL A 125 -9.19 -17.04 -15.97
C VAL A 125 -9.76 -18.24 -15.23
N ASN A 126 -8.92 -19.10 -14.66
CA ASN A 126 -9.34 -20.34 -13.98
C ASN A 126 -9.25 -20.23 -12.45
N ALA A 127 -9.15 -19.03 -11.91
CA ALA A 127 -9.04 -18.85 -10.46
C ALA A 127 -10.39 -19.14 -9.78
N ARG A 128 -10.33 -19.93 -8.69
CA ARG A 128 -11.46 -20.08 -7.77
C ARG A 128 -11.42 -18.96 -6.73
N SER A 129 -12.44 -18.15 -6.69
CA SER A 129 -12.59 -17.12 -5.65
C SER A 129 -13.23 -17.70 -4.39
N ILE A 130 -12.63 -17.40 -3.25
CA ILE A 130 -13.16 -17.73 -1.92
C ILE A 130 -13.24 -16.43 -1.14
N LYS A 131 -14.44 -16.09 -0.68
CA LYS A 131 -14.64 -14.92 0.17
C LYS A 131 -14.57 -15.34 1.64
N LEU A 132 -13.70 -14.67 2.41
CA LEU A 132 -13.66 -14.78 3.86
C LEU A 132 -14.51 -13.64 4.43
N ASP A 133 -15.65 -13.98 5.02
CA ASP A 133 -16.66 -13.03 5.49
C ASP A 133 -16.56 -12.76 7.01
N LYS A 134 -15.56 -13.31 7.69
CA LYS A 134 -15.40 -13.22 9.13
C LYS A 134 -14.10 -12.54 9.55
N SER A 135 -14.22 -11.44 10.27
CA SER A 135 -13.08 -10.72 10.82
C SER A 135 -12.73 -11.25 12.22
N TYR A 136 -11.45 -11.57 12.44
CA TYR A 136 -10.92 -12.09 13.72
C TYR A 136 -9.90 -11.15 14.37
N ARG A 137 -9.37 -10.17 13.63
CA ARG A 137 -8.25 -9.32 14.06
C ARG A 137 -8.70 -8.33 15.13
N SER A 138 -9.74 -7.56 14.85
CA SER A 138 -10.24 -6.49 15.70
C SER A 138 -11.29 -6.96 16.70
N THR A 139 -11.57 -6.14 17.73
CA THR A 139 -12.74 -6.32 18.57
C THR A 139 -14.01 -6.01 17.79
N TYR A 140 -15.15 -6.52 18.28
CA TYR A 140 -16.47 -6.28 17.68
C TYR A 140 -16.73 -4.77 17.48
N GLN A 141 -16.43 -3.96 18.51
CA GLN A 141 -16.69 -2.53 18.50
C GLN A 141 -15.85 -1.80 17.44
N ILE A 142 -14.55 -2.13 17.32
CA ILE A 142 -13.69 -1.55 16.29
C ILE A 142 -14.13 -1.98 14.92
N ALA A 143 -14.37 -3.27 14.70
CA ALA A 143 -14.78 -3.78 13.39
C ALA A 143 -16.13 -3.19 12.94
N LYS A 144 -17.09 -3.04 13.86
CA LYS A 144 -18.38 -2.38 13.59
C LYS A 144 -18.16 -0.91 13.23
N PHE A 145 -17.39 -0.18 14.03
CA PHE A 145 -17.12 1.23 13.77
C PHE A 145 -16.48 1.46 12.40
N CYS A 146 -15.48 0.64 12.03
CA CYS A 146 -14.85 0.71 10.72
C CYS A 146 -15.84 0.39 9.58
N ASN A 147 -16.69 -0.63 9.76
CA ASN A 147 -17.69 -0.99 8.75
C ASN A 147 -18.77 0.10 8.57
N ASP A 148 -19.18 0.74 9.66
CA ASP A 148 -20.17 1.83 9.60
C ASP A 148 -19.61 3.08 8.88
N MET A 149 -18.29 3.22 8.80
CA MET A 149 -17.62 4.28 8.02
C MET A 149 -17.54 3.98 6.53
N LEU A 150 -17.60 2.71 6.12
CA LEU A 150 -17.64 2.31 4.72
C LEU A 150 -19.05 2.49 4.18
N GLN A 151 -19.19 3.12 3.01
CA GLN A 151 -20.51 3.38 2.40
C GLN A 151 -21.23 2.11 1.92
N ASP A 152 -20.49 1.03 1.69
CA ASP A 152 -21.01 -0.20 1.06
C ASP A 152 -21.59 -1.22 2.04
N ASN A 153 -21.76 -0.89 3.32
CA ASN A 153 -22.32 -1.79 4.35
C ASN A 153 -21.95 -3.25 4.07
N LEU A 154 -20.67 -3.59 4.22
CA LEU A 154 -20.19 -4.93 3.93
C LEU A 154 -20.88 -5.93 4.88
N ASP A 155 -21.39 -7.02 4.32
CA ASP A 155 -21.93 -8.15 5.10
C ASP A 155 -20.74 -8.91 5.75
N ILE A 156 -20.11 -8.26 6.74
CA ILE A 156 -18.99 -8.81 7.51
C ILE A 156 -19.55 -9.43 8.79
N LYS A 157 -19.26 -10.71 9.00
CA LYS A 157 -19.54 -11.36 10.27
C LYS A 157 -18.42 -11.03 11.27
N TYR A 158 -18.81 -10.41 12.35
CA TYR A 158 -17.88 -10.07 13.41
C TYR A 158 -17.63 -11.25 14.33
N PHE A 159 -16.37 -11.43 14.74
CA PHE A 159 -16.07 -12.34 15.83
C PHE A 159 -16.49 -11.72 17.15
N ASN A 160 -17.02 -12.52 18.06
CA ASN A 160 -17.50 -12.03 19.37
C ASN A 160 -16.35 -11.76 20.35
N ARG A 161 -15.35 -10.97 19.92
CA ARG A 161 -14.29 -10.48 20.78
C ARG A 161 -14.67 -9.07 21.23
N GLN A 162 -15.09 -8.96 22.49
CA GLN A 162 -15.51 -7.68 23.05
C GLN A 162 -14.29 -6.81 23.39
N GLY A 163 -14.43 -5.50 23.23
CA GLY A 163 -13.42 -4.49 23.53
C GLY A 163 -14.07 -3.15 23.88
N SER A 164 -13.24 -2.13 24.04
CA SER A 164 -13.72 -0.77 24.28
C SER A 164 -14.32 -0.17 23.01
N GLU A 165 -15.34 0.67 23.15
CA GLU A 165 -15.88 1.46 22.05
C GLU A 165 -14.81 2.46 21.56
N PRO A 166 -14.66 2.63 20.23
CA PRO A 166 -13.84 3.69 19.67
C PRO A 166 -14.34 5.06 20.14
N GLN A 167 -13.40 5.94 20.47
CA GLN A 167 -13.72 7.29 20.96
C GLN A 167 -13.35 8.34 19.91
N ILE A 168 -14.26 9.27 19.69
CA ILE A 168 -14.03 10.45 18.85
C ILE A 168 -13.81 11.63 19.78
N ILE A 169 -12.64 12.28 19.68
CA ILE A 169 -12.27 13.44 20.47
C ILE A 169 -12.19 14.66 19.55
N THR A 170 -13.02 15.64 19.79
CA THR A 170 -13.03 16.90 19.04
C THR A 170 -12.18 17.93 19.79
N ILE A 171 -11.34 18.65 19.05
CA ILE A 171 -10.50 19.74 19.58
C ILE A 171 -11.02 21.04 18.97
N ASP A 172 -11.47 21.97 19.81
CA ASP A 172 -12.13 23.23 19.38
C ASP A 172 -11.19 24.18 18.61
N SER A 173 -9.90 24.16 18.93
CA SER A 173 -8.90 24.93 18.20
C SER A 173 -7.78 24.00 17.74
N PHE A 174 -7.65 23.85 16.42
CA PHE A 174 -6.57 23.05 15.84
C PHE A 174 -5.25 23.82 15.87
N ASN A 175 -4.47 23.59 16.92
CA ASN A 175 -3.05 23.95 16.96
C ASN A 175 -2.24 22.76 17.48
N LEU A 176 -0.94 22.76 17.19
CA LEU A 176 -0.07 21.63 17.53
C LEU A 176 0.11 21.46 19.05
N ASP A 177 0.01 22.52 19.84
CA ASP A 177 0.13 22.47 21.31
C ASP A 177 -1.09 21.75 21.90
N SER A 178 -2.31 22.17 21.56
CA SER A 178 -3.55 21.54 22.02
C SER A 178 -3.62 20.08 21.58
N LEU A 179 -3.30 19.79 20.31
CA LEU A 179 -3.29 18.43 19.78
C LEU A 179 -2.28 17.56 20.52
N SER A 180 -1.06 18.05 20.74
CA SER A 180 -0.02 17.29 21.42
C SER A 180 -0.35 17.02 22.88
N SER A 181 -1.00 17.96 23.57
CA SER A 181 -1.47 17.76 24.94
C SER A 181 -2.45 16.58 25.02
N VAL A 182 -3.46 16.56 24.16
CA VAL A 182 -4.45 15.46 24.11
C VAL A 182 -3.77 14.12 23.79
N ILE A 183 -2.83 14.09 22.83
CA ILE A 183 -2.10 12.85 22.51
C ILE A 183 -1.28 12.37 23.70
N LYS A 184 -0.57 13.27 24.39
CA LYS A 184 0.24 12.93 25.55
C LYS A 184 -0.60 12.31 26.68
N ASP A 185 -1.76 12.87 26.93
CA ASP A 185 -2.69 12.39 27.95
C ASP A 185 -3.20 10.99 27.60
N ILE A 186 -3.61 10.75 26.34
CA ILE A 186 -4.09 9.45 25.89
C ILE A 186 -2.97 8.40 25.93
N VAL A 187 -1.79 8.72 25.40
CA VAL A 187 -0.64 7.80 25.39
C VAL A 187 -0.24 7.45 26.81
N SER A 188 -0.17 8.43 27.71
CA SER A 188 0.16 8.19 29.12
C SER A 188 -0.85 7.29 29.79
N LYS A 189 -2.15 7.51 29.55
CA LYS A 189 -3.24 6.66 30.05
C LYS A 189 -3.10 5.22 29.56
N TYR A 190 -2.80 5.01 28.28
CA TYR A 190 -2.66 3.66 27.72
C TYR A 190 -1.39 2.95 28.22
N VAL A 191 -0.27 3.67 28.37
CA VAL A 191 0.95 3.11 28.97
C VAL A 191 0.70 2.67 30.41
N LEU A 192 0.01 3.49 31.22
CA LEU A 192 -0.38 3.14 32.57
C LEU A 192 -1.35 1.95 32.64
N ALA A 193 -2.19 1.79 31.64
CA ALA A 193 -3.09 0.64 31.52
C ALA A 193 -2.40 -0.64 31.04
N GLY A 194 -1.08 -0.58 30.75
CA GLY A 194 -0.27 -1.76 30.38
C GLY A 194 -0.22 -2.08 28.88
N TYR A 195 -0.69 -1.18 28.01
CA TYR A 195 -0.54 -1.35 26.57
C TYR A 195 0.95 -1.26 26.16
N ARG A 196 1.40 -2.20 25.32
CA ARG A 196 2.81 -2.34 24.94
C ARG A 196 3.14 -1.74 23.58
N SER A 197 2.15 -1.63 22.71
CA SER A 197 2.27 -1.06 21.37
C SER A 197 1.16 -0.04 21.14
N ILE A 198 1.55 1.24 20.96
CA ILE A 198 0.61 2.34 20.75
C ILE A 198 1.02 3.08 19.49
N ALA A 199 0.12 3.20 18.51
CA ALA A 199 0.36 3.95 17.31
C ALA A 199 -0.37 5.28 17.33
N VAL A 200 0.37 6.36 17.09
CA VAL A 200 -0.17 7.69 16.75
C VAL A 200 -0.03 7.83 15.22
N ILE A 201 -1.16 7.78 14.53
CA ILE A 201 -1.20 7.72 13.07
C ILE A 201 -1.56 9.10 12.53
N THR A 202 -0.71 9.60 11.62
CA THR A 202 -0.93 10.83 10.88
C THR A 202 -1.23 10.52 9.42
N ARG A 203 -1.90 11.42 8.72
CA ARG A 203 -2.16 11.27 7.29
C ARG A 203 -0.88 11.27 6.45
N THR A 204 0.09 12.13 6.79
CA THR A 204 1.32 12.33 6.01
C THR A 204 2.56 12.30 6.89
N GLU A 205 3.70 11.94 6.31
CA GLU A 205 5.00 12.02 6.99
C GLU A 205 5.38 13.47 7.35
N SER A 206 5.03 14.43 6.48
CA SER A 206 5.27 15.85 6.75
C SER A 206 4.60 16.29 8.04
N PHE A 207 3.36 15.88 8.27
CA PHE A 207 2.63 16.21 9.49
C PHE A 207 3.21 15.48 10.72
N ALA A 208 3.59 14.21 10.59
CA ALA A 208 4.30 13.49 11.66
C ALA A 208 5.60 14.21 12.05
N LYS A 209 6.36 14.69 11.07
CA LYS A 209 7.58 15.48 11.30
C LYS A 209 7.31 16.79 12.03
N GLN A 210 6.23 17.50 11.70
CA GLN A 210 5.83 18.74 12.39
C GLN A 210 5.37 18.49 13.83
N LEU A 211 4.66 17.39 14.08
CA LEU A 211 4.12 17.05 15.39
C LEU A 211 5.19 16.50 16.36
N GLN A 212 6.20 15.82 15.85
CA GLN A 212 7.24 15.16 16.66
C GLN A 212 7.88 16.06 17.73
N PRO A 213 8.26 17.32 17.47
CA PRO A 213 8.86 18.20 18.47
C PRO A 213 7.97 18.47 19.68
N TYR A 214 6.66 18.43 19.49
CA TYR A 214 5.67 18.69 20.56
C TYR A 214 5.41 17.46 21.44
N LEU A 215 5.89 16.28 21.05
CA LEU A 215 5.70 15.00 21.75
C LEU A 215 6.96 14.55 22.51
N LYS A 216 7.95 15.41 22.72
CA LYS A 216 9.25 15.04 23.34
C LYS A 216 9.14 14.56 24.77
N ASP A 217 8.11 15.01 25.50
CA ASP A 217 7.90 14.64 26.92
C ASP A 217 7.33 13.23 27.09
N VAL A 218 6.85 12.61 26.03
CA VAL A 218 6.39 11.22 26.01
C VAL A 218 7.34 10.40 25.14
N LYS A 219 7.59 9.16 25.56
CA LYS A 219 8.48 8.25 24.85
C LYS A 219 7.80 7.73 23.56
N ILE A 220 7.75 8.59 22.53
CA ILE A 220 7.21 8.25 21.22
C ILE A 220 8.33 8.30 20.17
N SER A 221 8.53 7.21 19.44
CA SER A 221 9.51 7.10 18.36
C SER A 221 8.84 7.34 17.01
N ARG A 222 9.39 8.25 16.19
CA ARG A 222 8.88 8.43 14.82
C ARG A 222 9.39 7.31 13.91
N VAL A 223 8.48 6.66 13.20
CA VAL A 223 8.76 5.64 12.19
C VAL A 223 8.72 6.30 10.80
N THR A 224 9.68 5.97 9.97
CA THR A 224 9.83 6.43 8.58
C THR A 224 10.12 5.24 7.67
N GLU A 225 10.05 5.41 6.37
CA GLU A 225 10.40 4.37 5.39
C GLU A 225 11.82 3.79 5.56
N LYS A 226 12.71 4.54 6.19
CA LYS A 226 14.10 4.11 6.44
C LYS A 226 14.24 3.16 7.64
N ASN A 227 13.18 3.01 8.44
CA ASN A 227 13.23 2.11 9.59
C ASN A 227 13.08 0.66 9.13
N THR A 228 14.07 -0.16 9.43
CA THR A 228 14.10 -1.59 9.05
C THR A 228 13.54 -2.51 10.13
N SER A 229 13.29 -1.99 11.33
CA SER A 229 12.77 -2.76 12.46
C SER A 229 11.79 -1.91 13.26
N TYR A 230 10.75 -2.56 13.73
CA TYR A 230 9.77 -2.02 14.64
C TYR A 230 10.06 -2.51 16.05
N THR A 231 10.14 -1.60 17.03
CA THR A 231 10.30 -1.93 18.45
C THR A 231 9.01 -1.68 19.20
N TYR A 232 8.75 -2.50 20.21
CA TYR A 232 7.64 -2.26 21.14
C TYR A 232 7.72 -0.85 21.73
N GLY A 233 6.56 -0.25 22.01
CA GLY A 233 6.42 1.09 22.56
C GLY A 233 5.45 1.96 21.79
N SER A 234 5.48 3.27 22.06
CA SER A 234 4.64 4.22 21.36
C SER A 234 5.35 4.74 20.11
N VAL A 235 4.66 4.77 19.00
CA VAL A 235 5.18 5.23 17.70
C VAL A 235 4.31 6.31 17.10
N LEU A 236 4.95 7.21 16.34
CA LEU A 236 4.32 8.21 15.51
C LEU A 236 4.67 7.87 14.06
N MET A 237 3.65 7.66 13.21
CA MET A 237 3.88 7.21 11.84
C MET A 237 2.78 7.69 10.89
N PRO A 238 3.09 7.85 9.60
CA PRO A 238 2.07 8.12 8.58
C PRO A 238 1.27 6.85 8.27
N SER A 239 0.01 7.04 7.88
CA SER A 239 -0.97 5.96 7.65
C SER A 239 -0.51 4.92 6.62
N TYR A 240 0.21 5.31 5.57
CA TYR A 240 0.68 4.36 4.56
C TYR A 240 1.74 3.36 5.08
N LEU A 241 2.38 3.65 6.22
CA LEU A 241 3.32 2.73 6.88
C LEU A 241 2.64 1.78 7.88
N THR A 242 1.35 1.94 8.15
CA THR A 242 0.64 1.10 9.14
C THR A 242 0.19 -0.23 8.56
N LYS A 243 0.15 -0.36 7.25
CA LYS A 243 -0.35 -1.56 6.59
C LYS A 243 0.39 -2.82 7.02
N GLY A 244 -0.38 -3.85 7.40
CA GLY A 244 0.17 -5.12 7.91
C GLY A 244 0.70 -5.07 9.34
N LEU A 245 0.61 -3.91 10.03
CA LEU A 245 0.99 -3.79 11.44
C LEU A 245 -0.23 -3.94 12.36
N GLU A 246 0.04 -4.34 13.60
CA GLU A 246 -0.98 -4.48 14.65
C GLU A 246 -0.50 -3.79 15.92
N PHE A 247 -1.42 -3.09 16.59
CA PHE A 247 -1.13 -2.33 17.80
C PHE A 247 -2.18 -2.62 18.87
N ASP A 248 -1.78 -2.53 20.14
CA ASP A 248 -2.70 -2.65 21.28
C ASP A 248 -3.67 -1.46 21.33
N ALA A 249 -3.20 -0.27 20.94
CA ALA A 249 -4.01 0.93 20.83
C ALA A 249 -3.58 1.80 19.67
N VAL A 250 -4.56 2.46 19.04
CA VAL A 250 -4.36 3.32 17.89
C VAL A 250 -5.02 4.68 18.13
N ILE A 251 -4.30 5.75 17.83
CA ILE A 251 -4.77 7.14 17.86
C ILE A 251 -4.65 7.68 16.45
N VAL A 252 -5.77 7.90 15.78
CA VAL A 252 -5.79 8.46 14.41
C VAL A 252 -6.07 9.94 14.47
N ILE A 253 -5.18 10.74 13.90
CA ILE A 253 -5.29 12.20 13.89
C ILE A 253 -6.03 12.65 12.63
N ASP A 254 -6.88 13.66 12.75
CA ASP A 254 -7.69 14.23 11.66
C ASP A 254 -8.69 13.24 11.03
N ALA A 255 -9.14 12.22 11.78
CA ALA A 255 -9.96 11.11 11.27
C ALA A 255 -11.30 11.55 10.65
N LEU A 256 -11.90 12.62 11.15
CA LEU A 256 -13.26 13.07 10.73
C LEU A 256 -13.28 14.43 10.04
N ASN A 257 -12.13 15.02 9.74
CA ASN A 257 -12.08 16.26 9.01
C ASN A 257 -12.50 16.05 7.55
N ASP A 258 -13.01 17.10 6.92
CA ASP A 258 -13.40 17.12 5.49
C ASP A 258 -12.34 16.58 4.51
N LYS A 259 -11.15 16.30 5.01
CA LYS A 259 -9.99 15.74 4.29
C LYS A 259 -10.14 14.26 3.93
N PHE A 260 -11.01 13.49 4.59
CA PHE A 260 -11.29 12.08 4.25
C PHE A 260 -12.58 11.92 3.43
N LYS A 261 -12.96 12.94 2.63
CA LYS A 261 -14.18 12.89 1.79
C LYS A 261 -14.05 11.99 0.57
N LYS A 262 -12.84 11.77 0.07
CA LYS A 262 -12.63 10.89 -1.08
C LYS A 262 -12.69 9.43 -0.65
N GLU A 263 -13.30 8.58 -1.46
CA GLU A 263 -13.36 7.12 -1.26
C GLU A 263 -11.99 6.52 -0.93
N GLU A 264 -10.99 7.03 -1.59
CA GLU A 264 -9.57 6.74 -1.45
C GLU A 264 -9.04 6.94 -0.02
N GLU A 265 -9.38 8.05 0.58
CA GLU A 265 -8.91 8.41 1.92
C GLU A 265 -9.65 7.61 3.02
N ARG A 266 -10.88 7.18 2.75
CA ARG A 266 -11.65 6.32 3.67
C ARG A 266 -11.05 4.93 3.79
N ASN A 267 -10.61 4.34 2.67
CA ASN A 267 -9.97 3.03 2.68
C ASN A 267 -8.64 3.08 3.45
N LEU A 268 -7.88 4.17 3.32
CA LEU A 268 -6.67 4.38 4.11
C LEU A 268 -6.95 4.44 5.62
N PHE A 269 -8.12 4.98 6.00
CA PHE A 269 -8.57 5.00 7.38
C PHE A 269 -9.04 3.62 7.86
N TYR A 270 -9.65 2.84 6.96
CA TYR A 270 -10.12 1.48 7.25
C TYR A 270 -8.97 0.48 7.44
N THR A 271 -7.83 0.70 6.77
CA THR A 271 -6.63 -0.14 6.86
C THR A 271 -5.98 -0.08 8.24
#